data_bf2f55904370b84d5055da18c3e57c40
#
_entry.id   bf2f55904370b84d5055da18c3e57c40
#
_cell.length_a   1.000
_cell.length_b   1.000
_cell.length_c   1.000
_cell.angle_alpha   90.00
_cell.angle_beta   90.00
_cell.angle_gamma   90.00
#
_symmetry.space_group_name_H-M   'P 1'
#
loop_
_entity.id
_entity.type
_entity.pdbx_description
1 polymer ?
#
loop_
_entity_poly.entity_id
_entity_poly.type
_entity_poly.pdbx_seq_one_letter_code
_entity_poly.pdbx_strand_id
1 'polypeptide(L)'
;MKKELLIKGEALQASVVSALAAEQFLTNHYCFRRNVLNGKLEFAEKLPEGELSAYRPLTQEALNSMILQAKREDICEGKNPKADIVEFIHSEEVRAHDPIREHLEQLPQWDGQNHVARLFGRVPGINSELLAFFSIWMR
;
A
#
# COMPACT_ATOMS: atom_id res chain seq x y z
N MET A 1 5.27 -43.89 15.69
CA MET A 1 5.12 -43.32 14.33
C MET A 1 3.79 -42.61 14.12
N LYS A 2 2.64 -43.28 14.32
CA LYS A 2 1.32 -42.64 14.10
C LYS A 2 1.05 -41.42 15.00
N LYS A 3 1.53 -41.41 16.27
CA LYS A 3 1.35 -40.27 17.19
C LYS A 3 2.17 -39.06 16.79
N GLU A 4 3.38 -39.21 16.26
CA GLU A 4 4.21 -38.12 15.81
C GLU A 4 3.65 -37.43 14.55
N LEU A 5 3.08 -38.20 13.61
CA LEU A 5 2.44 -37.68 12.41
C LEU A 5 1.14 -36.91 12.74
N LEU A 6 0.37 -37.37 13.72
CA LEU A 6 -0.83 -36.66 14.21
C LEU A 6 -0.48 -35.35 14.88
N ILE A 7 0.56 -35.33 15.75
CA ILE A 7 1.03 -34.12 16.44
C ILE A 7 1.55 -33.09 15.42
N LYS A 8 2.30 -33.52 14.40
CA LYS A 8 2.74 -32.64 13.31
C LYS A 8 1.58 -32.07 12.49
N GLY A 9 0.58 -32.89 12.20
CA GLY A 9 -0.61 -32.44 11.49
C GLY A 9 -1.42 -31.42 12.28
N GLU A 10 -1.60 -31.62 13.57
CA GLU A 10 -2.29 -30.68 14.46
C GLU A 10 -1.50 -29.36 14.60
N ALA A 11 -0.18 -29.44 14.74
CA ALA A 11 0.68 -28.25 14.84
C ALA A 11 0.66 -27.43 13.54
N LEU A 12 0.70 -28.08 12.37
CA LEU A 12 0.58 -27.41 11.07
C LEU A 12 -0.79 -26.77 10.92
N GLN A 13 -1.86 -27.44 11.30
CA GLN A 13 -3.21 -26.91 11.23
C GLN A 13 -3.39 -25.71 12.16
N ALA A 14 -2.85 -25.76 13.37
CA ALA A 14 -2.86 -24.64 14.31
C ALA A 14 -2.07 -23.44 13.77
N SER A 15 -0.93 -23.66 13.12
CA SER A 15 -0.14 -22.62 12.47
C SER A 15 -0.91 -21.95 11.32
N VAL A 16 -1.58 -22.70 10.48
CA VAL A 16 -2.40 -22.18 9.38
C VAL A 16 -3.58 -21.38 9.93
N VAL A 17 -4.26 -21.87 10.95
CA VAL A 17 -5.38 -21.15 11.60
C VAL A 17 -4.91 -19.83 12.20
N SER A 18 -3.75 -19.81 12.84
CA SER A 18 -3.16 -18.58 13.39
C SER A 18 -2.84 -17.55 12.28
N ALA A 19 -2.25 -18.01 11.18
CA ALA A 19 -1.94 -17.14 10.04
C ALA A 19 -3.21 -16.55 9.41
N LEU A 20 -4.24 -17.36 9.21
CA LEU A 20 -5.53 -16.92 8.67
C LEU A 20 -6.23 -15.92 9.61
N ALA A 21 -6.17 -16.14 10.92
CA ALA A 21 -6.72 -15.23 11.90
C ALA A 21 -6.03 -13.87 11.87
N ALA A 22 -4.71 -13.85 11.74
CA ALA A 22 -3.93 -12.61 11.61
C ALA A 22 -4.26 -11.86 10.31
N GLU A 23 -4.33 -12.57 9.20
CA GLU A 23 -4.73 -12.01 7.90
C GLU A 23 -6.13 -11.40 7.96
N GLN A 24 -7.08 -12.12 8.52
CA GLN A 24 -8.46 -11.65 8.66
C GLN A 24 -8.56 -10.41 9.56
N PHE A 25 -7.83 -10.39 10.67
CA PHE A 25 -7.75 -9.23 11.54
C PHE A 25 -7.23 -8.00 10.79
N LEU A 26 -6.14 -8.14 10.06
CA LEU A 26 -5.54 -7.05 9.30
C LEU A 26 -6.47 -6.55 8.19
N THR A 27 -7.07 -7.45 7.43
CA THR A 27 -7.98 -7.08 6.34
C THR A 27 -9.29 -6.46 6.82
N ASN A 28 -9.74 -6.81 8.02
CA ASN A 28 -10.94 -6.22 8.60
C ASN A 28 -10.72 -4.80 9.11
N HIS A 29 -9.53 -4.50 9.61
CA HIS A 29 -9.23 -3.20 10.25
C HIS A 29 -8.44 -2.25 9.36
N TYR A 30 -7.66 -2.75 8.40
CA TYR A 30 -6.70 -1.95 7.64
C TYR A 30 -6.71 -2.29 6.15
N CYS A 31 -6.25 -1.36 5.35
CA CYS A 31 -5.83 -1.60 3.98
C CYS A 31 -4.35 -1.28 3.85
N PHE A 32 -3.60 -2.16 3.22
CA PHE A 32 -2.16 -2.01 3.01
C PHE A 32 -1.85 -1.82 1.54
N ARG A 33 -0.81 -1.07 1.26
CA ARG A 33 -0.23 -0.94 -0.07
C ARG A 33 1.26 -0.74 0.02
N ARG A 34 1.98 -1.15 -1.02
CA ARG A 34 3.42 -0.91 -1.13
C ARG A 34 3.66 0.12 -2.21
N ASN A 35 4.28 1.24 -1.83
CA ASN A 35 4.65 2.28 -2.77
C ASN A 35 5.86 1.81 -3.58
N VAL A 36 5.69 1.63 -4.90
CA VAL A 36 6.74 1.10 -5.77
C VAL A 36 7.89 2.08 -5.99
N LEU A 37 7.68 3.38 -5.75
CA LEU A 37 8.71 4.40 -5.94
C LEU A 37 9.79 4.35 -4.85
N ASN A 38 9.38 4.11 -3.61
CA ASN A 38 10.29 4.10 -2.46
C ASN A 38 10.37 2.75 -1.76
N GLY A 39 9.59 1.76 -2.19
CA GLY A 39 9.53 0.44 -1.59
C GLY A 39 8.90 0.39 -0.20
N LYS A 40 8.38 1.49 0.30
CA LYS A 40 7.80 1.57 1.65
C LYS A 40 6.36 1.08 1.69
N LEU A 41 6.01 0.45 2.81
CA LEU A 41 4.65 0.06 3.11
C LEU A 41 3.86 1.26 3.61
N GLU A 42 2.63 1.38 3.13
CA GLU A 42 1.65 2.37 3.58
C GLU A 42 0.38 1.65 4.01
N PHE A 43 -0.36 2.25 4.92
CA PHE A 43 -1.61 1.70 5.39
C PHE A 43 -2.67 2.78 5.60
N ALA A 44 -3.93 2.36 5.54
CA ALA A 44 -5.09 3.16 5.89
C ALA A 44 -5.97 2.35 6.84
N GLU A 45 -6.61 3.02 7.77
CA GLU A 45 -7.56 2.42 8.71
C GLU A 45 -8.96 2.40 8.08
N LYS A 46 -9.69 1.31 8.27
CA LYS A 46 -11.10 1.23 7.91
C LYS A 46 -11.94 1.87 8.99
N LEU A 47 -12.64 2.92 8.61
CA LEU A 47 -13.53 3.64 9.51
C LEU A 47 -14.88 2.91 9.65
N PRO A 48 -15.62 3.11 10.78
CA PRO A 48 -16.90 2.44 10.99
C PRO A 48 -17.94 2.68 9.89
N GLU A 49 -17.83 3.79 9.18
CA GLU A 49 -18.73 4.19 8.10
C GLU A 49 -18.41 3.52 6.75
N GLY A 50 -17.39 2.64 6.72
CA GLY A 50 -16.94 1.97 5.51
C GLY A 50 -15.95 2.77 4.67
N GLU A 51 -15.61 3.98 5.09
CA GLU A 51 -14.59 4.80 4.45
C GLU A 51 -13.19 4.41 4.92
N LEU A 52 -12.20 4.77 4.12
CA LEU A 52 -10.79 4.60 4.48
C LEU A 52 -10.22 5.92 4.96
N SER A 53 -9.38 5.86 5.99
CA SER A 53 -8.55 7.01 6.36
C SER A 53 -7.52 7.30 5.25
N ALA A 54 -6.86 8.45 5.33
CA ALA A 54 -5.75 8.73 4.42
C ALA A 54 -4.63 7.71 4.62
N TYR A 55 -4.00 7.28 3.52
CA TYR A 55 -2.83 6.40 3.59
C TYR A 55 -1.65 7.13 4.21
N ARG A 56 -0.97 6.46 5.11
CA ARG A 56 0.24 6.96 5.77
C ARG A 56 1.31 5.87 5.81
N PRO A 57 2.59 6.24 5.89
CA PRO A 57 3.66 5.25 5.97
C PRO A 57 3.51 4.35 7.20
N LEU A 58 3.78 3.06 7.03
CA LEU A 58 3.80 2.11 8.13
C LEU A 58 5.11 2.26 8.91
N THR A 59 5.02 2.90 10.07
CA THR A 59 6.15 3.03 11.00
C THR A 59 6.22 1.81 11.92
N GLN A 60 7.37 1.64 12.59
CA GLN A 60 7.52 0.56 13.55
C GLN A 60 6.54 0.72 14.73
N GLU A 61 6.28 1.95 15.13
CA GLU A 61 5.32 2.26 16.19
C GLU A 61 3.89 1.88 15.79
N ALA A 62 3.49 2.19 14.56
CA ALA A 62 2.18 1.81 14.05
C ALA A 62 2.03 0.28 13.96
N LEU A 63 3.06 -0.40 13.48
CA LEU A 63 3.08 -1.87 13.42
C LEU A 63 2.96 -2.49 14.82
N ASN A 64 3.71 -1.97 15.78
CA ASN A 64 3.63 -2.44 17.17
C ASN A 64 2.25 -2.21 17.77
N SER A 65 1.60 -1.09 17.45
CA SER A 65 0.22 -0.82 17.90
C SER A 65 -0.77 -1.82 17.31
N MET A 66 -0.63 -2.20 16.06
CA MET A 66 -1.45 -3.24 15.42
C MET A 66 -1.26 -4.60 16.11
N ILE A 67 -0.02 -4.96 16.40
CA ILE A 67 0.31 -6.21 17.11
C ILE A 67 -0.29 -6.22 18.52
N LEU A 68 -0.18 -5.10 19.24
CA LEU A 68 -0.77 -4.97 20.57
C LEU A 68 -2.30 -5.10 20.54
N GLN A 69 -2.93 -4.51 19.54
CA GLN A 69 -4.37 -4.64 19.39
C GLN A 69 -4.78 -6.08 19.09
N ALA A 70 -4.06 -6.76 18.20
CA ALA A 70 -4.28 -8.17 17.90
C ALA A 70 -4.15 -9.05 19.16
N LYS A 71 -3.19 -8.74 20.03
CA LYS A 71 -3.03 -9.44 21.32
C LYS A 71 -4.19 -9.15 22.27
N ARG A 72 -4.68 -7.92 22.34
CA ARG A 72 -5.83 -7.56 23.18
C ARG A 72 -7.11 -8.26 22.75
N GLU A 73 -7.29 -8.43 21.45
CA GLU A 73 -8.44 -9.15 20.88
C GLU A 73 -8.26 -10.67 20.89
N ASP A 74 -7.08 -11.14 21.31
CA ASP A 74 -6.72 -12.57 21.40
C ASP A 74 -7.04 -13.37 20.14
N ILE A 75 -6.72 -12.80 18.99
CA ILE A 75 -7.05 -13.40 17.68
C ILE A 75 -6.37 -14.75 17.44
N CYS A 76 -5.23 -14.99 18.08
CA CYS A 76 -4.43 -16.20 17.93
C CYS A 76 -4.49 -17.13 19.14
N GLU A 77 -5.52 -17.02 19.99
CA GLU A 77 -5.77 -17.91 21.12
C GLU A 77 -4.56 -18.13 22.02
N GLY A 78 -3.99 -17.02 22.51
CA GLY A 78 -2.85 -17.02 23.43
C GLY A 78 -1.49 -17.10 22.75
N LYS A 79 -1.42 -17.25 21.43
CA LYS A 79 -0.16 -17.22 20.66
C LYS A 79 0.21 -15.80 20.30
N ASN A 80 1.50 -15.57 20.04
CA ASN A 80 1.99 -14.27 19.63
C ASN A 80 1.69 -14.05 18.11
N PRO A 81 0.86 -13.08 17.73
CA PRO A 81 0.51 -12.85 16.34
C PRO A 81 1.58 -12.09 15.55
N LYS A 82 2.66 -11.66 16.17
CA LYS A 82 3.67 -10.80 15.56
C LYS A 82 4.26 -11.38 14.27
N ALA A 83 4.67 -12.65 14.30
CA ALA A 83 5.28 -13.30 13.14
C ALA A 83 4.31 -13.38 11.96
N ASP A 84 3.07 -13.76 12.21
CA ASP A 84 2.03 -13.88 11.19
C ASP A 84 1.66 -12.53 10.58
N ILE A 85 1.57 -11.49 11.39
CA ILE A 85 1.31 -10.11 10.94
C ILE A 85 2.47 -9.62 10.07
N VAL A 86 3.70 -9.80 10.51
CA VAL A 86 4.90 -9.37 9.76
C VAL A 86 5.02 -10.11 8.44
N GLU A 87 4.76 -11.41 8.41
CA GLU A 87 4.76 -12.20 7.17
C GLU A 87 3.73 -11.69 6.17
N PHE A 88 2.52 -11.40 6.62
CA PHE A 88 1.45 -10.91 5.76
C PHE A 88 1.81 -9.56 5.12
N ILE A 89 2.25 -8.59 5.91
CA ILE A 89 2.53 -7.24 5.40
C ILE A 89 3.75 -7.18 4.48
N HIS A 90 4.66 -8.15 4.57
CA HIS A 90 5.83 -8.28 3.69
C HIS A 90 5.62 -9.28 2.56
N SER A 91 4.39 -9.78 2.37
CA SER A 91 4.06 -10.71 1.30
C SER A 91 3.59 -9.97 0.04
N GLU A 92 3.47 -10.71 -1.06
CA GLU A 92 2.89 -10.21 -2.32
C GLU A 92 1.36 -9.99 -2.24
N GLU A 93 0.72 -10.44 -1.15
CA GLU A 93 -0.70 -10.16 -0.89
C GLU A 93 -0.97 -8.67 -0.70
N VAL A 94 0.04 -7.89 -0.35
CA VAL A 94 -0.06 -6.44 -0.24
C VAL A 94 0.00 -5.80 -1.62
N ARG A 95 -1.03 -5.05 -1.97
CA ARG A 95 -1.17 -4.41 -3.27
C ARG A 95 -0.01 -3.45 -3.56
N ALA A 96 0.52 -3.53 -4.76
CA ALA A 96 1.48 -2.54 -5.27
C ALA A 96 0.74 -1.23 -5.62
N HIS A 97 1.33 -0.10 -5.25
CA HIS A 97 0.79 1.22 -5.51
C HIS A 97 1.83 2.08 -6.24
N ASP A 98 1.49 2.52 -7.44
CA ASP A 98 2.30 3.43 -8.23
C ASP A 98 1.59 4.79 -8.30
N PRO A 99 2.00 5.77 -7.47
CA PRO A 99 1.33 7.06 -7.42
C PRO A 99 1.47 7.87 -8.71
N ILE A 100 2.56 7.69 -9.44
CA ILE A 100 2.74 8.36 -10.74
C ILE A 100 1.77 7.80 -11.77
N ARG A 101 1.68 6.49 -11.84
CA ARG A 101 0.76 5.82 -12.76
C ARG A 101 -0.70 6.18 -12.47
N GLU A 102 -1.11 6.13 -11.21
CA GLU A 102 -2.46 6.51 -10.81
C GLU A 102 -2.77 7.97 -11.17
N HIS A 103 -1.82 8.87 -10.94
CA HIS A 103 -1.97 10.27 -11.30
C HIS A 103 -2.15 10.45 -12.82
N LEU A 104 -1.33 9.78 -13.62
CA LEU A 104 -1.42 9.84 -15.08
C LEU A 104 -2.74 9.28 -15.62
N GLU A 105 -3.24 8.20 -15.02
CA GLU A 105 -4.52 7.59 -15.39
C GLU A 105 -5.72 8.49 -15.05
N GLN A 106 -5.59 9.33 -14.04
CA GLN A 106 -6.63 10.28 -13.61
C GLN A 106 -6.62 11.60 -14.37
N LEU A 107 -5.57 11.87 -15.16
CA LEU A 107 -5.50 13.09 -15.95
C LEU A 107 -6.59 13.10 -17.03
N PRO A 108 -7.24 14.26 -17.26
CA PRO A 108 -8.18 14.38 -18.35
C PRO A 108 -7.47 14.21 -19.70
N GLN A 109 -8.24 13.82 -20.71
CA GLN A 109 -7.71 13.73 -22.07
C GLN A 109 -7.13 15.09 -22.50
N TRP A 110 -6.04 15.01 -23.28
CA TRP A 110 -5.45 16.22 -23.85
C TRP A 110 -6.50 16.99 -24.68
N ASP A 111 -6.63 18.28 -24.40
CA ASP A 111 -7.59 19.18 -25.03
C ASP A 111 -7.17 19.64 -26.45
N GLY A 112 -6.05 19.15 -26.96
CA GLY A 112 -5.52 19.52 -28.28
C GLY A 112 -4.77 20.85 -28.29
N GLN A 113 -4.68 21.54 -27.17
CA GLN A 113 -4.00 22.84 -27.08
C GLN A 113 -2.53 22.70 -26.67
N ASN A 114 -1.70 23.58 -27.21
CA ASN A 114 -0.29 23.64 -26.83
C ASN A 114 -0.11 24.54 -25.61
N HIS A 115 -0.24 23.95 -24.42
CA HIS A 115 -0.08 24.68 -23.16
C HIS A 115 1.35 25.13 -22.91
N VAL A 116 2.34 24.43 -23.47
CA VAL A 116 3.76 24.80 -23.37
C VAL A 116 3.99 26.14 -24.10
N ALA A 117 3.49 26.28 -25.33
CA ALA A 117 3.57 27.52 -26.07
C ALA A 117 2.87 28.69 -25.35
N ARG A 118 1.70 28.41 -24.76
CA ARG A 118 0.98 29.42 -23.98
C ARG A 118 1.75 29.86 -22.75
N LEU A 119 2.37 28.94 -22.02
CA LEU A 119 3.16 29.22 -20.83
C LEU A 119 4.39 30.08 -21.17
N PHE A 120 5.17 29.65 -22.17
CA PHE A 120 6.39 30.36 -22.56
C PHE A 120 6.11 31.66 -23.32
N GLY A 121 4.96 31.78 -23.97
CA GLY A 121 4.51 33.01 -24.59
C GLY A 121 4.33 34.18 -23.62
N ARG A 122 4.20 33.88 -22.33
CA ARG A 122 4.11 34.91 -21.27
C ARG A 122 5.47 35.42 -20.80
N VAL A 123 6.56 34.78 -21.21
CA VAL A 123 7.91 35.17 -20.80
C VAL A 123 8.42 36.27 -21.75
N PRO A 124 8.80 37.47 -21.25
CA PRO A 124 9.31 38.52 -22.10
C PRO A 124 10.60 38.11 -22.83
N GLY A 125 10.68 38.41 -24.12
CA GLY A 125 11.87 38.14 -24.93
C GLY A 125 11.94 36.73 -25.54
N ILE A 126 10.97 35.87 -25.33
CA ILE A 126 10.89 34.57 -26.00
C ILE A 126 10.46 34.75 -27.47
N ASN A 127 11.27 34.22 -28.39
CA ASN A 127 10.92 34.18 -29.80
C ASN A 127 10.25 32.86 -30.18
N SER A 128 9.68 32.81 -31.40
CA SER A 128 8.98 31.62 -31.89
C SER A 128 9.85 30.37 -32.04
N GLU A 129 11.14 30.55 -32.30
CA GLU A 129 12.10 29.44 -32.42
C GLU A 129 12.35 28.78 -31.07
N LEU A 130 12.52 29.57 -30.00
CA LEU A 130 12.65 29.04 -28.65
C LEU A 130 11.37 28.36 -28.19
N LEU A 131 10.20 28.88 -28.49
CA LEU A 131 8.92 28.25 -28.22
C LEU A 131 8.80 26.87 -28.89
N ALA A 132 9.17 26.78 -30.16
CA ALA A 132 9.15 25.52 -30.90
C ALA A 132 10.12 24.50 -30.28
N PHE A 133 11.33 24.94 -29.92
CA PHE A 133 12.34 24.12 -29.26
C PHE A 133 11.84 23.57 -27.90
N PHE A 134 11.31 24.41 -27.04
CA PHE A 134 10.78 23.99 -25.73
C PHE A 134 9.58 23.08 -25.88
N SER A 135 8.69 23.30 -26.84
CA SER A 135 7.55 22.45 -27.13
C SER A 135 7.98 21.02 -27.52
N ILE A 136 9.06 20.88 -28.28
CA ILE A 136 9.65 19.59 -28.66
C ILE A 136 10.32 18.94 -27.45
N TRP A 137 11.08 19.71 -26.68
CA TRP A 137 11.85 19.20 -25.56
C TRP A 137 10.97 18.70 -24.41
N MET A 138 9.81 19.32 -24.18
CA MET A 138 8.90 18.98 -23.09
C MET A 138 7.84 17.92 -23.48
N ARG A 139 7.86 17.43 -24.70
CA ARG A 139 7.03 16.30 -25.13
C ARG A 139 7.65 14.99 -24.62
#